data_8e214b83d9cdefb98ccf978f118bcfc4
#
_entry.id   8e214b83d9cdefb98ccf978f118bcfc4
#
_cell.length_a   1.000
_cell.length_b   1.000
_cell.length_c   1.000
_cell.angle_alpha   90.00
_cell.angle_beta   90.00
_cell.angle_gamma   90.00
#
_symmetry.space_group_name_H-M   'P 1'
#
loop_
_entity.id
_entity.type
_entity.pdbx_description
1 polymer ?
#
loop_
_entity_poly.entity_id
_entity_poly.type
_entity_poly.pdbx_seq_one_letter_code
_entity_poly.pdbx_strand_id
1 'polypeptide(L)'
;MYLADIYKEVESLRDYGVKLLTDLIRIPAVNPEYGGEGEYDKAEYLLNVIKDWGFDEIKTIYVPDPRAKKSVRPNILAFIKGSSEDKLWILTHLDVVPPGDLSAWTVTKPFEPVVKDDKVYGRGSEDNGQAMVSSLLAAKILLEKDIKPHRTIVLAFVSDEEAGSKYGLDHIIRNFRELFSLRDVALVPDAGQSDGGFIEVAEKSILWIKFKIKGLQTHASTPHKGLNSHRIAAEYIIEIDKLLHEKYN
;
A
#
# COMPACT_ATOMS: atom_id res chain seq x y z
N MET A 1 19.85 7.91 24.55
CA MET A 1 18.49 7.52 24.99
C MET A 1 18.45 6.02 25.09
N TYR A 2 17.98 5.45 26.21
CA TYR A 2 17.85 4.00 26.35
C TYR A 2 16.61 3.49 25.61
N LEU A 3 16.64 2.24 25.17
CA LEU A 3 15.52 1.62 24.43
C LEU A 3 14.19 1.71 25.20
N ALA A 4 14.25 1.56 26.54
CA ALA A 4 13.10 1.70 27.42
C ALA A 4 12.45 3.11 27.39
N ASP A 5 13.24 4.16 27.14
CA ASP A 5 12.72 5.51 27.06
C ASP A 5 11.98 5.71 25.72
N ILE A 6 12.47 5.08 24.64
CA ILE A 6 11.81 5.11 23.33
C ILE A 6 10.44 4.43 23.42
N TYR A 7 10.35 3.29 24.08
CA TYR A 7 9.06 2.60 24.26
C TYR A 7 8.03 3.43 25.02
N LYS A 8 8.45 4.17 26.04
CA LYS A 8 7.55 5.09 26.77
C LYS A 8 7.05 6.22 25.88
N GLU A 9 7.91 6.78 25.03
CA GLU A 9 7.52 7.81 24.07
C GLU A 9 6.53 7.27 23.05
N VAL A 10 6.78 6.09 22.49
CA VAL A 10 5.84 5.42 21.55
C VAL A 10 4.49 5.21 22.23
N GLU A 11 4.46 4.70 23.47
CA GLU A 11 3.21 4.48 24.20
C GLU A 11 2.45 5.78 24.48
N SER A 12 3.16 6.88 24.74
CA SER A 12 2.54 8.20 24.93
C SER A 12 1.85 8.73 23.68
N LEU A 13 2.23 8.26 22.50
CA LEU A 13 1.66 8.65 21.21
C LEU A 13 0.50 7.74 20.75
N ARG A 14 0.10 6.75 21.55
CA ARG A 14 -0.92 5.76 21.19
C ARG A 14 -2.22 6.42 20.70
N ASP A 15 -2.80 7.29 21.51
CA ASP A 15 -4.09 7.94 21.18
C ASP A 15 -3.96 8.83 19.93
N TYR A 16 -2.83 9.51 19.78
CA TYR A 16 -2.54 10.28 18.60
C TYR A 16 -2.42 9.40 17.35
N GLY A 17 -1.73 8.26 17.46
CA GLY A 17 -1.61 7.27 16.36
C GLY A 17 -2.96 6.69 15.96
N VAL A 18 -3.79 6.30 16.94
CA VAL A 18 -5.15 5.80 16.68
C VAL A 18 -6.00 6.86 15.99
N LYS A 19 -5.91 8.12 16.44
CA LYS A 19 -6.61 9.25 15.80
C LYS A 19 -6.15 9.42 14.36
N LEU A 20 -4.85 9.46 14.12
CA LEU A 20 -4.27 9.63 12.78
C LEU A 20 -4.71 8.50 11.85
N LEU A 21 -4.67 7.24 12.31
CA LEU A 21 -5.12 6.10 11.54
C LEU A 21 -6.61 6.21 11.17
N THR A 22 -7.46 6.54 12.14
CA THR A 22 -8.90 6.70 11.88
C THR A 22 -9.19 7.86 10.94
N ASP A 23 -8.44 8.95 11.00
CA ASP A 23 -8.58 10.07 10.06
C ASP A 23 -8.18 9.68 8.64
N LEU A 24 -7.08 8.94 8.47
CA LEU A 24 -6.64 8.42 7.17
C LEU A 24 -7.66 7.45 6.56
N ILE A 25 -8.28 6.58 7.37
CA ILE A 25 -9.33 5.65 6.91
C ILE A 25 -10.57 6.40 6.40
N ARG A 26 -10.96 7.52 7.04
CA ARG A 26 -12.11 8.34 6.62
C ARG A 26 -11.95 8.96 5.25
N ILE A 27 -10.73 9.01 4.72
CA ILE A 27 -10.43 9.56 3.41
C ILE A 27 -10.26 8.39 2.43
N PRO A 28 -11.28 8.04 1.65
CA PRO A 28 -11.17 6.98 0.66
C PRO A 28 -10.07 7.33 -0.35
N ALA A 29 -9.23 6.36 -0.62
CA ALA A 29 -8.18 6.47 -1.64
C ALA A 29 -8.19 5.22 -2.50
N VAL A 30 -9.38 4.80 -2.92
CA VAL A 30 -9.55 3.65 -3.80
C VAL A 30 -8.88 3.93 -5.12
N ASN A 31 -8.03 2.98 -5.56
CA ASN A 31 -7.24 3.11 -6.77
C ASN A 31 -8.13 3.33 -8.01
N PRO A 32 -7.78 4.26 -8.90
CA PRO A 32 -8.51 4.51 -10.16
C PRO A 32 -8.61 3.29 -11.09
N GLU A 33 -7.69 2.34 -11.01
CA GLU A 33 -7.80 1.07 -11.75
C GLU A 33 -9.08 0.30 -11.37
N TYR A 34 -9.53 0.48 -10.14
CA TYR A 34 -10.74 -0.14 -9.59
C TYR A 34 -11.93 0.82 -9.52
N GLY A 35 -11.86 1.95 -10.22
CA GLY A 35 -12.95 2.93 -10.32
C GLY A 35 -13.03 3.94 -9.18
N GLY A 36 -11.98 4.05 -8.35
CA GLY A 36 -11.86 5.08 -7.33
C GLY A 36 -11.34 6.42 -7.86
N GLU A 37 -11.24 7.40 -6.97
CA GLU A 37 -10.74 8.74 -7.27
C GLU A 37 -9.22 8.90 -7.03
N GLY A 38 -8.57 7.89 -6.46
CA GLY A 38 -7.14 7.92 -6.13
C GLY A 38 -6.84 8.66 -4.82
N GLU A 39 -5.58 8.98 -4.63
CA GLU A 39 -4.97 9.30 -3.34
C GLU A 39 -4.91 10.81 -3.01
N TYR A 40 -5.38 11.67 -3.90
CA TYR A 40 -5.16 13.12 -3.78
C TYR A 40 -5.56 13.68 -2.41
N ASP A 41 -6.77 13.41 -1.94
CA ASP A 41 -7.24 13.96 -0.66
C ASP A 41 -6.48 13.40 0.54
N LYS A 42 -6.11 12.11 0.50
CA LYS A 42 -5.32 11.48 1.57
C LYS A 42 -3.91 12.06 1.62
N ALA A 43 -3.30 12.30 0.46
CA ALA A 43 -1.99 12.94 0.36
C ALA A 43 -2.02 14.39 0.89
N GLU A 44 -3.03 15.19 0.52
CA GLU A 44 -3.19 16.55 1.03
C GLU A 44 -3.40 16.57 2.55
N TYR A 45 -4.21 15.66 3.07
CA TYR A 45 -4.37 15.50 4.52
C TYR A 45 -3.01 15.20 5.18
N LEU A 46 -2.27 14.22 4.67
CA LEU A 46 -0.97 13.81 5.20
C LEU A 46 0.04 14.97 5.16
N LEU A 47 0.13 15.69 4.03
CA LEU A 47 0.99 16.87 3.91
C LEU A 47 0.65 17.94 4.97
N ASN A 48 -0.63 18.18 5.21
CA ASN A 48 -1.06 19.11 6.26
C ASN A 48 -0.69 18.64 7.67
N VAL A 49 -0.69 17.34 7.92
CA VAL A 49 -0.26 16.77 9.21
C VAL A 49 1.25 16.98 9.43
N ILE A 50 2.07 16.72 8.42
CA ILE A 50 3.53 16.65 8.60
C ILE A 50 4.28 17.96 8.30
N LYS A 51 3.65 18.95 7.67
CA LYS A 51 4.32 20.18 7.17
C LYS A 51 5.10 20.96 8.23
N ASP A 52 4.64 20.92 9.49
CA ASP A 52 5.20 21.69 10.60
C ASP A 52 6.01 20.79 11.56
N TRP A 53 6.30 19.54 11.21
CA TRP A 53 7.02 18.61 12.10
C TRP A 53 8.54 18.81 12.12
N GLY A 54 9.08 19.55 11.16
CA GLY A 54 10.52 19.84 11.10
C GLY A 54 11.31 18.86 10.25
N PHE A 55 10.69 18.20 9.27
CA PHE A 55 11.43 17.45 8.23
C PHE A 55 12.40 18.39 7.50
N ASP A 56 13.59 17.90 7.18
CA ASP A 56 14.59 18.68 6.42
C ASP A 56 14.12 19.01 5.01
N GLU A 57 13.32 18.12 4.42
CA GLU A 57 12.71 18.29 3.10
C GLU A 57 11.43 17.46 3.02
N ILE A 58 10.38 18.02 2.40
CA ILE A 58 9.20 17.30 1.96
C ILE A 58 9.04 17.54 0.47
N LYS A 59 9.21 16.50 -0.33
CA LYS A 59 9.07 16.52 -1.78
C LYS A 59 7.79 15.82 -2.20
N THR A 60 6.95 16.49 -2.96
CA THR A 60 5.75 15.90 -3.56
C THR A 60 5.94 15.74 -5.06
N ILE A 61 5.70 14.52 -5.55
CA ILE A 61 5.78 14.17 -6.97
C ILE A 61 4.38 13.85 -7.46
N TYR A 62 3.83 14.73 -8.31
CA TYR A 62 2.52 14.54 -8.92
C TYR A 62 2.67 13.87 -10.27
N VAL A 63 2.16 12.66 -10.42
CA VAL A 63 2.21 11.90 -11.67
C VAL A 63 0.87 12.04 -12.39
N PRO A 64 0.84 12.50 -13.67
CA PRO A 64 -0.41 12.68 -14.41
C PRO A 64 -1.18 11.36 -14.58
N ASP A 65 -2.45 11.35 -14.16
CA ASP A 65 -3.43 10.28 -14.43
C ASP A 65 -4.83 10.91 -14.61
N PRO A 66 -5.36 11.00 -15.84
CA PRO A 66 -6.67 11.61 -16.09
C PRO A 66 -7.85 10.93 -15.36
N ARG A 67 -7.68 9.71 -14.89
CA ARG A 67 -8.70 8.95 -14.15
C ARG A 67 -8.80 9.38 -12.69
N ALA A 68 -7.71 9.92 -12.14
CA ALA A 68 -7.62 10.30 -10.75
C ALA A 68 -8.16 11.70 -10.49
N LYS A 69 -8.51 11.98 -9.24
CA LYS A 69 -8.89 13.31 -8.76
C LYS A 69 -7.80 14.32 -9.05
N LYS A 70 -8.18 15.51 -9.53
CA LYS A 70 -7.25 16.55 -10.02
C LYS A 70 -6.33 16.06 -11.16
N SER A 71 -6.63 14.93 -11.77
CA SER A 71 -5.84 14.30 -12.85
C SER A 71 -4.39 14.00 -12.45
N VAL A 72 -4.13 13.72 -11.19
CA VAL A 72 -2.78 13.41 -10.67
C VAL A 72 -2.81 12.31 -9.61
N ARG A 73 -1.69 11.58 -9.52
CA ARG A 73 -1.38 10.61 -8.47
C ARG A 73 -0.22 11.18 -7.64
N PRO A 74 -0.44 11.61 -6.41
CA PRO A 74 0.58 12.21 -5.56
C PRO A 74 1.46 11.17 -4.89
N ASN A 75 2.77 11.43 -4.83
CA ASN A 75 3.72 10.68 -4.03
C ASN A 75 4.46 11.66 -3.11
N ILE A 76 4.63 11.32 -1.85
CA ILE A 76 5.25 12.18 -0.85
C ILE A 76 6.53 11.52 -0.35
N LEU A 77 7.64 12.26 -0.39
CA LEU A 77 8.91 11.84 0.18
C LEU A 77 9.29 12.85 1.27
N ALA A 78 9.36 12.41 2.53
CA ALA A 78 9.73 13.24 3.67
C ALA A 78 11.08 12.79 4.23
N PHE A 79 12.04 13.71 4.32
CA PHE A 79 13.44 13.43 4.61
C PHE A 79 13.83 13.91 6.01
N ILE A 80 14.50 13.04 6.76
CA ILE A 80 15.25 13.39 7.97
C ILE A 80 16.72 13.13 7.67
N LYS A 81 17.51 14.19 7.49
CA LYS A 81 18.92 14.08 7.10
C LYS A 81 19.76 13.44 8.20
N GLY A 82 20.47 12.39 7.82
CA GLY A 82 21.42 11.70 8.68
C GLY A 82 22.83 12.31 8.68
N SER A 83 23.75 11.64 9.33
CA SER A 83 25.19 11.94 9.25
C SER A 83 25.85 11.30 8.01
N SER A 84 25.15 10.41 7.31
CA SER A 84 25.53 9.76 6.05
C SER A 84 24.49 10.08 4.97
N GLU A 85 24.95 10.14 3.71
CA GLU A 85 24.06 10.28 2.55
C GLU A 85 23.33 8.98 2.18
N ASP A 86 23.82 7.83 2.67
CA ASP A 86 23.12 6.55 2.51
C ASP A 86 21.75 6.62 3.19
N LYS A 87 20.74 6.05 2.56
CA LYS A 87 19.35 6.20 3.02
C LYS A 87 18.79 4.92 3.63
N LEU A 88 17.88 5.12 4.55
CA LEU A 88 16.89 4.15 4.96
C LEU A 88 15.53 4.63 4.41
N TRP A 89 15.04 3.96 3.40
CA TRP A 89 13.71 4.17 2.85
C TRP A 89 12.69 3.39 3.66
N ILE A 90 11.65 4.06 4.11
CA ILE A 90 10.47 3.40 4.67
C ILE A 90 9.35 3.60 3.66
N LEU A 91 8.99 2.51 2.98
CA LEU A 91 8.05 2.53 1.86
C LEU A 91 6.67 2.13 2.36
N THR A 92 5.70 3.00 2.15
CA THR A 92 4.28 2.77 2.46
C THR A 92 3.43 3.31 1.32
N HIS A 93 2.17 2.92 1.23
CA HIS A 93 1.30 3.38 0.15
C HIS A 93 0.03 4.07 0.64
N LEU A 94 -0.50 4.94 -0.21
CA LEU A 94 -1.66 5.78 0.07
C LEU A 94 -2.97 5.14 -0.38
N ASP A 95 -2.93 4.36 -1.46
CA ASP A 95 -4.10 3.75 -2.05
C ASP A 95 -4.61 2.56 -1.26
N VAL A 96 -5.81 2.14 -1.58
CA VAL A 96 -6.46 0.97 -1.02
C VAL A 96 -7.28 0.26 -2.10
N VAL A 97 -7.47 -1.04 -1.95
CA VAL A 97 -8.42 -1.81 -2.76
C VAL A 97 -9.87 -1.42 -2.47
N PRO A 98 -10.81 -1.71 -3.38
CA PRO A 98 -12.24 -1.53 -3.13
C PRO A 98 -12.71 -2.28 -1.87
N PRO A 99 -13.77 -1.80 -1.22
CA PRO A 99 -14.29 -2.44 0.00
C PRO A 99 -14.90 -3.83 -0.22
N GLY A 100 -15.13 -4.24 -1.47
CA GLY A 100 -15.79 -5.49 -1.78
C GLY A 100 -17.28 -5.47 -1.46
N ASP A 101 -17.83 -6.61 -1.04
CA ASP A 101 -19.24 -6.72 -0.66
C ASP A 101 -19.50 -5.97 0.65
N LEU A 102 -20.31 -4.93 0.56
CA LEU A 102 -20.66 -4.08 1.72
C LEU A 102 -21.43 -4.83 2.80
N SER A 103 -22.13 -5.92 2.47
CA SER A 103 -22.85 -6.73 3.45
C SER A 103 -21.91 -7.54 4.37
N ALA A 104 -20.67 -7.75 3.96
CA ALA A 104 -19.65 -8.42 4.75
C ALA A 104 -19.03 -7.51 5.86
N TRP A 105 -19.29 -6.20 5.78
CA TRP A 105 -18.83 -5.23 6.80
C TRP A 105 -19.80 -5.18 7.98
N THR A 106 -19.61 -6.10 8.93
CA THR A 106 -20.55 -6.31 10.06
C THR A 106 -20.25 -5.46 11.29
N VAL A 107 -19.06 -4.90 11.43
CA VAL A 107 -18.65 -4.07 12.59
C VAL A 107 -18.85 -2.59 12.29
N THR A 108 -18.46 -2.16 11.10
CA THR A 108 -18.60 -0.78 10.62
C THR A 108 -18.64 -0.74 9.11
N LYS A 109 -18.92 0.42 8.51
CA LYS A 109 -18.73 0.61 7.06
C LYS A 109 -17.26 0.85 6.72
N PRO A 110 -16.83 0.57 5.47
CA PRO A 110 -15.42 0.59 5.07
C PRO A 110 -14.65 1.85 5.46
N PHE A 111 -15.25 3.02 5.28
CA PHE A 111 -14.62 4.33 5.51
C PHE A 111 -15.22 5.09 6.70
N GLU A 112 -15.93 4.40 7.57
CA GLU A 112 -16.44 4.90 8.85
C GLU A 112 -15.70 4.15 9.98
N PRO A 113 -14.44 4.49 10.30
CA PRO A 113 -13.61 3.70 11.20
C PRO A 113 -14.16 3.68 12.62
N VAL A 114 -14.06 2.52 13.26
CA VAL A 114 -14.44 2.30 14.65
C VAL A 114 -13.29 1.68 15.43
N VAL A 115 -13.04 2.20 16.62
CA VAL A 115 -12.12 1.60 17.59
C VAL A 115 -12.95 0.75 18.56
N LYS A 116 -12.69 -0.54 18.57
CA LYS A 116 -13.40 -1.49 19.43
C LYS A 116 -12.49 -2.65 19.83
N ASP A 117 -12.50 -3.03 21.11
CA ASP A 117 -11.74 -4.16 21.63
C ASP A 117 -10.23 -4.08 21.25
N ASP A 118 -9.62 -2.90 21.45
CA ASP A 118 -8.23 -2.57 21.11
C ASP A 118 -7.87 -2.75 19.62
N LYS A 119 -8.86 -2.74 18.74
CA LYS A 119 -8.70 -2.86 17.28
C LYS A 119 -9.31 -1.68 16.57
N VAL A 120 -8.69 -1.27 15.46
CA VAL A 120 -9.22 -0.28 14.54
C VAL A 120 -9.82 -1.01 13.33
N TYR A 121 -11.11 -0.82 13.09
CA TYR A 121 -11.83 -1.40 11.97
C TYR A 121 -12.06 -0.35 10.88
N GLY A 122 -11.76 -0.70 9.64
CA GLY A 122 -11.97 0.14 8.46
C GLY A 122 -11.09 -0.30 7.28
N ARG A 123 -11.45 0.07 6.04
CA ARG A 123 -10.63 -0.22 4.86
C ARG A 123 -9.33 0.56 4.92
N GLY A 124 -8.18 -0.14 4.78
CA GLY A 124 -6.86 0.46 4.87
C GLY A 124 -6.36 0.64 6.32
N SER A 125 -6.99 0.01 7.32
CA SER A 125 -6.49 0.07 8.72
C SER A 125 -5.18 -0.69 8.87
N GLU A 126 -5.06 -1.85 8.25
CA GLU A 126 -3.85 -2.66 8.25
C GLU A 126 -3.04 -2.39 6.98
N ASP A 127 -3.61 -2.57 5.84
CA ASP A 127 -3.02 -2.39 4.52
C ASP A 127 -3.47 -1.03 3.93
N ASN A 128 -2.65 0.02 3.99
CA ASN A 128 -1.33 0.12 4.60
C ASN A 128 -1.27 1.21 5.70
N GLY A 129 -2.43 1.56 6.28
CA GLY A 129 -2.59 2.67 7.23
C GLY A 129 -1.75 2.51 8.50
N GLN A 130 -1.67 1.30 9.07
CA GLN A 130 -0.87 1.05 10.26
C GLN A 130 0.63 1.29 9.98
N ALA A 131 1.12 0.92 8.81
CA ALA A 131 2.51 1.13 8.42
C ALA A 131 2.82 2.62 8.22
N MET A 132 1.91 3.37 7.57
CA MET A 132 2.04 4.82 7.44
C MET A 132 2.12 5.48 8.82
N VAL A 133 1.19 5.14 9.72
CA VAL A 133 1.13 5.75 11.06
C VAL A 133 2.33 5.38 11.91
N SER A 134 2.72 4.12 11.97
CA SER A 134 3.90 3.70 12.75
C SER A 134 5.18 4.37 12.28
N SER A 135 5.36 4.50 10.96
CA SER A 135 6.49 5.22 10.36
C SER A 135 6.50 6.70 10.73
N LEU A 136 5.32 7.33 10.69
CA LEU A 136 5.14 8.74 11.10
C LEU A 136 5.43 8.95 12.59
N LEU A 137 4.94 8.06 13.47
CA LEU A 137 5.22 8.17 14.91
C LEU A 137 6.71 8.02 15.21
N ALA A 138 7.39 7.09 14.55
CA ALA A 138 8.84 6.94 14.66
C ALA A 138 9.58 8.21 14.23
N ALA A 139 9.21 8.77 13.07
CA ALA A 139 9.80 10.03 12.58
C ALA A 139 9.50 11.20 13.53
N LYS A 140 8.27 11.30 14.04
CA LYS A 140 7.87 12.34 15.00
C LYS A 140 8.75 12.34 16.25
N ILE A 141 9.01 11.15 16.82
CA ILE A 141 9.89 11.01 18.00
C ILE A 141 11.31 11.48 17.67
N LEU A 142 11.86 11.10 16.51
CA LEU A 142 13.20 11.53 16.11
C LEU A 142 13.30 13.05 15.98
N LEU A 143 12.31 13.67 15.34
CA LEU A 143 12.26 15.12 15.13
C LEU A 143 12.04 15.88 16.44
N GLU A 144 11.11 15.49 17.30
CA GLU A 144 10.83 16.15 18.58
C GLU A 144 11.97 16.03 19.59
N LYS A 145 12.76 14.95 19.51
CA LYS A 145 13.93 14.74 20.38
C LYS A 145 15.23 15.22 19.76
N ASP A 146 15.19 15.82 18.59
CA ASP A 146 16.38 16.25 17.82
C ASP A 146 17.43 15.13 17.68
N ILE A 147 16.93 13.90 17.38
CA ILE A 147 17.78 12.73 17.20
C ILE A 147 18.23 12.67 15.75
N LYS A 148 19.51 12.95 15.52
CA LYS A 148 20.09 12.82 14.18
C LYS A 148 20.39 11.35 13.86
N PRO A 149 19.74 10.73 12.86
CA PRO A 149 20.03 9.36 12.49
C PRO A 149 21.41 9.24 11.80
N HIS A 150 21.94 8.01 11.73
CA HIS A 150 23.15 7.78 10.94
C HIS A 150 22.86 7.85 9.45
N ARG A 151 21.90 7.06 8.96
CA ARG A 151 21.42 7.14 7.58
C ARG A 151 20.36 8.22 7.45
N THR A 152 20.30 8.88 6.31
CA THR A 152 19.14 9.72 5.99
C THR A 152 17.89 8.86 5.94
N ILE A 153 16.87 9.18 6.72
CA ILE A 153 15.59 8.48 6.69
C ILE A 153 14.68 9.15 5.66
N VAL A 154 14.06 8.35 4.81
CA VAL A 154 13.08 8.82 3.83
C VAL A 154 11.78 8.07 4.07
N LEU A 155 10.76 8.76 4.56
CA LEU A 155 9.40 8.23 4.54
C LEU A 155 8.82 8.46 3.15
N ALA A 156 8.49 7.38 2.46
CA ALA A 156 7.88 7.44 1.14
C ALA A 156 6.44 6.93 1.23
N PHE A 157 5.50 7.83 0.95
CA PHE A 157 4.08 7.53 0.86
C PHE A 157 3.73 7.56 -0.62
N VAL A 158 3.63 6.37 -1.23
CA VAL A 158 3.48 6.25 -2.69
C VAL A 158 2.05 5.95 -3.09
N SER A 159 1.71 6.31 -4.30
CA SER A 159 0.45 5.96 -4.95
C SER A 159 0.55 4.62 -5.68
N ASP A 160 -0.61 4.00 -5.99
CA ASP A 160 -0.74 2.95 -6.99
C ASP A 160 -0.07 1.62 -6.64
N GLU A 161 0.18 1.36 -5.38
CA GLU A 161 0.80 0.09 -4.96
C GLU A 161 -0.12 -1.09 -5.33
N GLU A 162 -1.39 -1.01 -4.98
CA GLU A 162 -2.45 -2.02 -5.15
C GLU A 162 -2.75 -2.37 -6.63
N ALA A 163 -2.23 -1.59 -7.57
CA ALA A 163 -2.41 -1.81 -9.01
C ALA A 163 -1.09 -1.86 -9.80
N GLY A 164 0.04 -2.07 -9.12
CA GLY A 164 1.33 -2.36 -9.74
C GLY A 164 2.28 -1.16 -9.84
N SER A 165 2.09 -0.13 -9.02
CA SER A 165 3.04 0.97 -8.76
C SER A 165 3.46 1.82 -9.95
N LYS A 166 2.73 1.76 -11.07
CA LYS A 166 3.06 2.51 -12.29
C LYS A 166 3.12 4.02 -12.07
N TYR A 167 2.22 4.55 -11.23
CA TYR A 167 2.14 5.97 -10.86
C TYR A 167 2.80 6.27 -9.51
N GLY A 168 3.30 5.24 -8.84
CA GLY A 168 3.97 5.27 -7.54
C GLY A 168 5.46 5.02 -7.66
N LEU A 169 5.93 3.98 -6.97
CA LEU A 169 7.35 3.68 -6.82
C LEU A 169 8.08 3.42 -8.15
N ASP A 170 7.45 2.72 -9.12
CA ASP A 170 8.05 2.49 -10.44
C ASP A 170 8.33 3.83 -11.17
N HIS A 171 7.37 4.77 -11.11
CA HIS A 171 7.57 6.10 -11.67
C HIS A 171 8.74 6.83 -11.00
N ILE A 172 8.83 6.79 -9.66
CA ILE A 172 9.88 7.46 -8.91
C ILE A 172 11.25 6.87 -9.26
N ILE A 173 11.38 5.55 -9.26
CA ILE A 173 12.66 4.88 -9.60
C ILE A 173 13.12 5.21 -11.02
N ARG A 174 12.21 5.26 -11.98
CA ARG A 174 12.56 5.52 -13.39
C ARG A 174 12.93 6.96 -13.66
N ASN A 175 12.27 7.92 -13.02
CA ASN A 175 12.37 9.34 -13.35
C ASN A 175 13.20 10.16 -12.35
N PHE A 176 13.49 9.61 -11.17
CA PHE A 176 14.25 10.25 -10.09
C PHE A 176 15.33 9.30 -9.55
N ARG A 177 16.05 8.66 -10.48
CA ARG A 177 17.05 7.63 -10.15
C ARG A 177 18.16 8.15 -9.25
N GLU A 178 18.45 9.44 -9.32
CA GLU A 178 19.44 10.13 -8.49
C GLU A 178 19.09 10.12 -6.98
N LEU A 179 17.83 9.88 -6.64
CA LEU A 179 17.42 9.75 -5.25
C LEU A 179 17.90 8.45 -4.59
N PHE A 180 18.29 7.45 -5.39
CA PHE A 180 18.62 6.10 -4.91
C PHE A 180 20.10 5.79 -5.03
N SER A 181 20.61 5.00 -4.11
CA SER A 181 21.97 4.47 -4.10
C SER A 181 21.95 2.95 -3.87
N LEU A 182 22.94 2.24 -4.40
CA LEU A 182 23.10 0.80 -4.14
C LEU A 182 23.42 0.49 -2.65
N ARG A 183 23.74 1.50 -1.86
CA ARG A 183 23.99 1.36 -0.42
C ARG A 183 22.74 1.66 0.42
N ASP A 184 21.69 2.12 -0.22
CA ASP A 184 20.43 2.36 0.48
C ASP A 184 19.81 1.04 0.95
N VAL A 185 19.04 1.13 2.02
CA VAL A 185 18.25 0.02 2.57
C VAL A 185 16.79 0.42 2.47
N ALA A 186 15.92 -0.51 2.10
CA ALA A 186 14.47 -0.31 2.10
C ALA A 186 13.81 -1.19 3.16
N LEU A 187 12.90 -0.60 3.92
CA LEU A 187 11.98 -1.26 4.82
C LEU A 187 10.56 -1.04 4.30
N VAL A 188 9.83 -2.12 4.08
CA VAL A 188 8.43 -2.10 3.63
C VAL A 188 7.59 -2.72 4.75
N PRO A 189 7.01 -1.92 5.66
CA PRO A 189 6.28 -2.45 6.82
C PRO A 189 4.83 -2.79 6.45
N ASP A 190 4.63 -3.49 5.35
CA ASP A 190 3.32 -3.77 4.75
C ASP A 190 2.77 -5.15 5.14
N ALA A 191 3.65 -6.13 5.27
CA ALA A 191 3.30 -7.47 5.70
C ALA A 191 3.96 -7.81 7.04
N GLY A 192 3.32 -8.68 7.82
CA GLY A 192 3.87 -9.12 9.09
C GLY A 192 3.03 -10.23 9.74
N GLN A 193 3.46 -10.65 10.92
CA GLN A 193 2.72 -11.58 11.77
C GLN A 193 2.41 -10.92 13.12
N SER A 194 1.38 -11.42 13.79
CA SER A 194 0.88 -10.85 15.04
C SER A 194 1.89 -10.85 16.20
N ASP A 195 2.91 -11.71 16.13
CA ASP A 195 4.01 -11.77 17.10
C ASP A 195 5.17 -10.82 16.77
N GLY A 196 5.12 -10.13 15.60
CA GLY A 196 6.17 -9.23 15.14
C GLY A 196 7.50 -9.91 14.79
N GLY A 197 7.54 -11.24 14.73
CA GLY A 197 8.76 -12.02 14.50
C GLY A 197 9.06 -12.33 13.03
N PHE A 198 8.17 -11.93 12.12
CA PHE A 198 8.33 -12.21 10.69
C PHE A 198 9.06 -11.08 9.98
N ILE A 199 10.10 -11.44 9.23
CA ILE A 199 10.80 -10.54 8.31
C ILE A 199 10.91 -11.25 6.96
N GLU A 200 10.24 -10.72 5.96
CA GLU A 200 10.31 -11.22 4.59
C GLU A 200 11.53 -10.63 3.88
N VAL A 201 12.37 -11.49 3.34
CA VAL A 201 13.62 -11.10 2.65
C VAL A 201 13.62 -11.44 1.17
N ALA A 202 12.60 -12.18 0.72
CA ALA A 202 12.38 -12.56 -0.67
C ALA A 202 10.91 -12.85 -0.92
N GLU A 203 10.42 -12.46 -2.05
CA GLU A 203 9.03 -12.60 -2.45
C GLU A 203 8.90 -13.34 -3.79
N LYS A 204 7.77 -14.04 -3.98
CA LYS A 204 7.44 -14.67 -5.26
C LYS A 204 6.87 -13.64 -6.22
N SER A 205 7.20 -13.78 -7.51
CA SER A 205 6.60 -12.97 -8.57
C SER A 205 5.12 -13.33 -8.76
N ILE A 206 4.31 -12.33 -9.04
CA ILE A 206 2.91 -12.50 -9.41
C ILE A 206 2.81 -12.70 -10.92
N LEU A 207 2.02 -13.70 -11.33
CA LEU A 207 1.67 -13.92 -12.73
C LEU A 207 0.14 -14.09 -12.86
N TRP A 208 -0.51 -13.08 -13.39
CA TRP A 208 -1.93 -13.13 -13.71
C TRP A 208 -2.12 -13.41 -15.19
N ILE A 209 -2.84 -14.49 -15.52
CA ILE A 209 -3.09 -14.91 -16.90
C ILE A 209 -4.59 -14.89 -17.15
N LYS A 210 -5.01 -14.20 -18.20
CA LYS A 210 -6.40 -14.17 -18.66
C LYS A 210 -6.56 -15.06 -19.89
N PHE A 211 -7.36 -16.13 -19.76
CA PHE A 211 -7.70 -17.00 -20.87
C PHE A 211 -9.05 -16.60 -21.47
N LYS A 212 -9.10 -16.46 -22.78
CA LYS A 212 -10.34 -16.16 -23.53
C LYS A 212 -10.67 -17.33 -24.44
N ILE A 213 -11.70 -18.09 -24.10
CA ILE A 213 -12.15 -19.24 -24.85
C ILE A 213 -13.31 -18.83 -25.75
N LYS A 214 -13.14 -19.01 -27.06
CA LYS A 214 -14.17 -18.69 -28.07
C LYS A 214 -14.95 -19.95 -28.44
N GLY A 215 -16.27 -19.89 -28.37
CA GLY A 215 -17.16 -20.91 -28.83
C GLY A 215 -17.77 -20.62 -30.19
N LEU A 216 -18.56 -21.56 -30.70
CA LEU A 216 -19.39 -21.43 -31.90
C LEU A 216 -20.84 -21.70 -31.51
N GLN A 217 -21.69 -20.69 -31.65
CA GLN A 217 -23.10 -20.80 -31.33
C GLN A 217 -23.83 -21.70 -32.36
N THR A 218 -24.73 -22.55 -31.87
CA THR A 218 -25.62 -23.36 -32.70
C THR A 218 -26.96 -23.53 -31.99
N HIS A 219 -27.95 -24.04 -32.71
CA HIS A 219 -29.25 -24.39 -32.13
C HIS A 219 -29.09 -25.55 -31.13
N ALA A 220 -29.83 -25.50 -30.02
CA ALA A 220 -29.71 -26.46 -28.92
C ALA A 220 -29.95 -27.93 -29.35
N SER A 221 -30.77 -28.15 -30.37
CA SER A 221 -31.01 -29.50 -30.91
C SER A 221 -29.88 -30.04 -31.81
N THR A 222 -28.88 -29.22 -32.16
CA THR A 222 -27.78 -29.60 -33.04
C THR A 222 -26.42 -29.25 -32.42
N PRO A 223 -26.13 -29.71 -31.19
CA PRO A 223 -24.91 -29.32 -30.47
C PRO A 223 -23.63 -29.72 -31.16
N HIS A 224 -23.68 -30.75 -32.00
CA HIS A 224 -22.57 -31.26 -32.83
C HIS A 224 -22.09 -30.26 -33.91
N LYS A 225 -22.91 -29.24 -34.23
CA LYS A 225 -22.58 -28.17 -35.19
C LYS A 225 -21.97 -26.94 -34.52
N GLY A 226 -21.90 -26.93 -33.21
CA GLY A 226 -21.35 -25.83 -32.42
C GLY A 226 -20.11 -26.20 -31.64
N LEU A 227 -19.60 -25.22 -30.88
CA LEU A 227 -18.49 -25.41 -29.98
C LEU A 227 -18.85 -24.79 -28.62
N ASN A 228 -19.04 -25.64 -27.63
CA ASN A 228 -19.38 -25.18 -26.28
C ASN A 228 -18.14 -24.67 -25.53
N SER A 229 -18.00 -23.34 -25.42
CA SER A 229 -16.87 -22.70 -24.73
C SER A 229 -16.81 -23.04 -23.26
N HIS A 230 -17.93 -23.26 -22.57
CA HIS A 230 -17.93 -23.63 -21.15
C HIS A 230 -17.34 -25.03 -20.92
N ARG A 231 -17.68 -26.00 -21.82
CA ARG A 231 -17.08 -27.34 -21.75
C ARG A 231 -15.57 -27.28 -21.92
N ILE A 232 -15.11 -26.55 -22.93
CA ILE A 232 -13.66 -26.38 -23.17
C ILE A 232 -12.99 -25.68 -22.00
N ALA A 233 -13.64 -24.65 -21.42
CA ALA A 233 -13.14 -23.95 -20.24
C ALA A 233 -12.98 -24.89 -19.05
N ALA A 234 -13.96 -25.75 -18.79
CA ALA A 234 -13.92 -26.71 -17.70
C ALA A 234 -12.80 -27.73 -17.86
N GLU A 235 -12.66 -28.29 -19.05
CA GLU A 235 -11.56 -29.22 -19.40
C GLU A 235 -10.19 -28.55 -19.23
N TYR A 236 -10.06 -27.31 -19.69
CA TYR A 236 -8.85 -26.52 -19.59
C TYR A 236 -8.45 -26.20 -18.14
N ILE A 237 -9.41 -25.84 -17.29
CA ILE A 237 -9.17 -25.56 -15.87
C ILE A 237 -8.63 -26.81 -15.18
N ILE A 238 -9.25 -27.97 -15.41
CA ILE A 238 -8.82 -29.24 -14.80
C ILE A 238 -7.40 -29.61 -15.23
N GLU A 239 -7.09 -29.48 -16.51
CA GLU A 239 -5.76 -29.86 -17.02
C GLU A 239 -4.67 -28.88 -16.54
N ILE A 240 -4.96 -27.58 -16.47
CA ILE A 240 -3.98 -26.60 -15.94
C ILE A 240 -3.74 -26.80 -14.45
N ASP A 241 -4.79 -27.08 -13.67
CA ASP A 241 -4.68 -27.35 -12.25
C ASP A 241 -3.78 -28.57 -11.98
N LYS A 242 -4.01 -29.67 -12.68
CA LYS A 242 -3.13 -30.85 -12.61
C LYS A 242 -1.67 -30.52 -12.94
N LEU A 243 -1.45 -29.83 -14.06
CA LEU A 243 -0.10 -29.47 -14.50
C LEU A 243 0.64 -28.62 -13.48
N LEU A 244 -0.05 -27.64 -12.87
CA LEU A 244 0.56 -26.79 -11.86
C LEU A 244 0.87 -27.56 -10.59
N HIS A 245 -0.02 -28.45 -10.14
CA HIS A 245 0.22 -29.32 -9.00
C HIS A 245 1.40 -30.28 -9.22
N GLU A 246 1.50 -30.91 -10.38
CA GLU A 246 2.60 -31.81 -10.70
C GLU A 246 3.97 -31.11 -10.78
N LYS A 247 3.96 -29.83 -11.17
CA LYS A 247 5.21 -29.10 -11.41
C LYS A 247 5.71 -28.28 -10.24
N TYR A 248 4.82 -27.79 -9.38
CA TYR A 248 5.15 -26.75 -8.39
C TYR A 248 4.74 -27.07 -6.94
N ASN A 249 4.17 -28.25 -6.65
CA ASN A 249 3.88 -28.73 -5.30
C ASN A 249 4.89 -29.77 -4.83
#